data_190186aff200ae31c3a5fd0f80a4a979
#
_entry.id   190186aff200ae31c3a5fd0f80a4a979
#
_cell.length_a   1.000
_cell.length_b   1.000
_cell.length_c   1.000
_cell.angle_alpha   90.00
_cell.angle_beta   90.00
_cell.angle_gamma   90.00
#
_symmetry.space_group_name_H-M   'P 1'
#
loop_
_entity.id
_entity.type
_entity.pdbx_description
1 polymer ?
#
loop_
_entity_poly.entity_id
_entity_poly.type
_entity_poly.pdbx_seq_one_letter_code
_entity_poly.pdbx_strand_id
1 'polypeptide(L)' 'MNIELKGDNFELSFKYKTSIIDRVRQIPGRRFDGAKKVWIVPTRSRVELERMIYQIQQFE' A
#
# COMPACT_ATOMS: atom_id res chain seq x y z
N MET A 1 9.89 -1.50 1.31
CA MET A 1 8.55 -1.80 0.76
C MET A 1 8.67 -2.18 -0.71
N ASN A 2 8.00 -3.22 -1.12
CA ASN A 2 7.97 -3.64 -2.50
C ASN A 2 6.60 -3.35 -3.10
N ILE A 3 6.56 -2.74 -4.28
CA ILE A 3 5.31 -2.37 -4.95
C ILE A 3 5.35 -2.88 -6.38
N GLU A 4 4.34 -3.65 -6.76
CA GLU A 4 4.22 -4.19 -8.10
C GLU A 4 2.88 -3.79 -8.70
N LEU A 5 2.89 -3.45 -9.99
CA LEU A 5 1.65 -3.19 -10.71
C LEU A 5 1.18 -4.50 -11.35
N LYS A 6 -0.01 -4.95 -10.96
CA LYS A 6 -0.63 -6.17 -11.47
C LYS A 6 -2.01 -5.85 -12.02
N GLY A 7 -2.15 -5.80 -13.36
CA GLY A 7 -3.40 -5.41 -13.98
C GLY A 7 -3.80 -4.01 -13.57
N ASP A 8 -4.98 -3.87 -12.98
CA ASP A 8 -5.52 -2.58 -12.55
C ASP A 8 -5.25 -2.27 -11.06
N ASN A 9 -4.33 -3.02 -10.43
CA ASN A 9 -4.06 -2.86 -9.02
C ASN A 9 -2.57 -2.83 -8.73
N PHE A 10 -2.20 -2.14 -7.65
CA PHE A 10 -0.86 -2.23 -7.07
C PHE A 10 -0.87 -3.25 -5.95
N GLU A 11 0.18 -4.08 -5.88
CA GLU A 11 0.39 -5.01 -4.77
C GLU A 11 1.55 -4.51 -3.93
N LEU A 12 1.27 -4.30 -2.63
CA LEU A 12 2.25 -3.78 -1.69
C LEU A 12 2.69 -4.90 -0.75
N SER A 13 3.99 -5.13 -0.65
CA SER A 13 4.53 -6.05 0.34
C SER A 13 5.59 -5.35 1.17
N PHE A 14 5.58 -5.56 2.48
CA PHE A 14 6.50 -4.92 3.41
C PHE A 14 6.50 -5.67 4.72
N LYS A 15 7.52 -5.45 5.54
CA LYS A 15 7.55 -5.97 6.90
C LYS A 15 6.44 -5.31 7.70
N TYR A 16 5.78 -6.09 8.56
CA TYR A 16 4.69 -5.56 9.38
C TYR A 16 5.19 -4.42 10.26
N LYS A 17 4.57 -3.27 10.12
CA LYS A 17 4.74 -2.11 11.00
C LYS A 17 3.39 -1.45 11.15
N THR A 18 2.98 -1.23 12.39
CA THR A 18 1.67 -0.63 12.68
C THR A 18 1.52 0.72 12.01
N SER A 19 2.58 1.54 12.02
CA SER A 19 2.54 2.87 11.40
C SER A 19 2.27 2.82 9.90
N ILE A 20 2.86 1.85 9.21
CA ILE A 20 2.64 1.68 7.77
C ILE A 20 1.22 1.19 7.51
N ILE A 21 0.76 0.23 8.29
CA ILE A 21 -0.58 -0.33 8.13
C ILE A 21 -1.65 0.72 8.37
N ASP A 22 -1.48 1.57 9.36
CA ASP A 22 -2.42 2.65 9.64
C ASP A 22 -2.55 3.60 8.44
N ARG A 23 -1.45 3.86 7.75
CA ARG A 23 -1.46 4.71 6.57
C ARG A 23 -2.12 4.02 5.38
N VAL A 24 -1.82 2.72 5.17
CA VAL A 24 -2.43 1.95 4.09
C VAL A 24 -3.95 1.90 4.26
N ARG A 25 -4.42 1.79 5.49
CA ARG A 25 -5.86 1.75 5.79
C ARG A 25 -6.59 3.03 5.40
N GLN A 26 -5.88 4.11 5.20
CA GLN A 26 -6.49 5.38 4.79
C GLN A 26 -6.67 5.48 3.27
N ILE A 27 -6.13 4.54 2.52
CA ILE A 27 -6.22 4.56 1.06
C ILE A 27 -7.60 4.02 0.62
N PRO A 28 -8.36 4.78 -0.18
CA PRO A 28 -9.66 4.30 -0.66
C PRO A 28 -9.49 3.05 -1.53
N GLY A 29 -10.36 2.07 -1.32
CA GLY A 29 -10.38 0.86 -2.13
C GLY A 29 -9.33 -0.17 -1.80
N ARG A 30 -8.49 0.05 -0.77
CA ARG A 30 -7.48 -0.93 -0.38
C ARG A 30 -8.14 -2.23 0.07
N ARG A 31 -7.42 -3.33 -0.16
CA ARG A 31 -7.81 -4.66 0.31
C ARG A 31 -6.56 -5.39 0.77
N PHE A 32 -6.72 -6.33 1.68
CA PHE A 32 -5.65 -7.22 2.10
C PHE A 32 -5.87 -8.60 1.50
N ASP A 33 -4.87 -9.13 0.80
CA ASP A 33 -4.91 -10.50 0.29
C ASP A 33 -4.17 -11.40 1.28
N GLY A 34 -4.93 -12.14 2.09
CA GLY A 34 -4.36 -13.00 3.12
C GLY A 34 -3.59 -14.18 2.56
N ALA A 35 -3.92 -14.65 1.36
CA ALA A 35 -3.20 -15.77 0.74
C ALA A 35 -1.80 -15.37 0.32
N LYS A 36 -1.65 -14.18 -0.27
CA LYS A 36 -0.36 -13.66 -0.72
C LYS A 36 0.31 -12.79 0.33
N LYS A 37 -0.42 -12.39 1.37
CA LYS A 37 0.04 -11.48 2.42
C LYS A 37 0.51 -10.14 1.85
N VAL A 38 -0.27 -9.61 0.93
CA VAL A 38 0.00 -8.30 0.32
C VAL A 38 -1.23 -7.43 0.41
N TRP A 39 -1.02 -6.11 0.41
CA TRP A 39 -2.11 -5.15 0.31
C TRP A 39 -2.34 -4.82 -1.15
N ILE A 40 -3.60 -4.74 -1.54
CA ILE A 40 -4.00 -4.44 -2.91
C ILE A 40 -4.64 -3.06 -2.94
N VAL A 41 -4.08 -2.17 -3.78
CA VAL A 41 -4.56 -0.81 -3.94
C VAL A 41 -4.95 -0.59 -5.39
N PRO A 42 -6.18 -0.14 -5.69
CA PRO A 42 -6.57 0.09 -7.07
C PRO A 42 -5.79 1.25 -7.68
N THR A 43 -5.54 1.21 -8.98
CA THR A 43 -4.79 2.26 -9.68
C THR A 43 -5.45 3.61 -9.58
N ARG A 44 -6.77 3.68 -9.40
CA ARG A 44 -7.49 4.95 -9.20
C ARG A 44 -7.06 5.67 -7.92
N SER A 45 -6.45 4.95 -6.97
CA SER A 45 -5.95 5.52 -5.71
C SER A 45 -4.45 5.77 -5.74
N ARG A 46 -3.88 5.90 -6.93
CA ARG A 46 -2.44 6.10 -7.11
C ARG A 46 -1.92 7.33 -6.36
N VAL A 47 -2.66 8.43 -6.39
CA VAL A 47 -2.23 9.67 -5.74
C VAL A 47 -2.10 9.46 -4.23
N GLU A 48 -3.09 8.81 -3.63
CA GLU A 48 -3.06 8.51 -2.21
C GLU A 48 -1.91 7.57 -1.87
N LEU A 49 -1.67 6.58 -2.73
CA LEU A 49 -0.55 5.66 -2.55
C LEU A 49 0.78 6.39 -2.59
N GLU A 50 0.98 7.28 -3.55
CA GLU A 50 2.22 8.04 -3.68
C GLU A 50 2.44 8.93 -2.47
N ARG A 51 1.39 9.56 -1.95
CA ARG A 51 1.48 10.37 -0.72
C ARG A 51 1.90 9.51 0.47
N MET A 52 1.33 8.33 0.58
CA MET A 52 1.69 7.40 1.65
C MET A 52 3.17 7.03 1.57
N ILE A 53 3.65 6.67 0.39
CA ILE A 53 5.04 6.30 0.19
C ILE A 53 5.96 7.45 0.58
N TYR A 54 5.64 8.66 0.17
CA TYR A 54 6.42 9.84 0.53
C TYR A 54 6.48 10.03 2.04
N GLN A 55 5.34 9.90 2.72
CA GLN A 55 5.27 10.04 4.17
C GLN A 55 6.09 8.98 4.89
N ILE A 56 6.04 7.74 4.41
CA ILE A 56 6.81 6.65 5.02
C ILE A 56 8.30 6.93 4.91
N GLN A 57 8.75 7.42 3.77
CA GLN A 57 10.18 7.74 3.59
C GLN A 57 10.67 8.81 4.55
N GLN A 58 9.79 9.67 5.05
CA GLN A 58 10.16 10.68 6.04
C GLN A 58 10.44 10.08 7.42
N PHE A 59 9.92 8.88 7.70
CA PHE A 59 10.09 8.22 9.00
C PHE A 59 11.26 7.24 9.02
N GLU A 60 11.76 6.89 7.87
CA GLU A 60 12.88 5.99 7.75
C GLU A 60 14.16 6.79 7.49
#